data_78e441cf4d87a65ae988205a98d01cdf
#
_entry.id   78e441cf4d87a65ae988205a98d01cdf
#
_cell.length_a   1.000
_cell.length_b   1.000
_cell.length_c   1.000
_cell.angle_alpha   90.00
_cell.angle_beta   90.00
_cell.angle_gamma   90.00
#
_symmetry.space_group_name_H-M   'P 1'
#
loop_
_entity.id
_entity.type
_entity.pdbx_description
1 polymer ?
#
loop_
_entity_poly.entity_id
_entity_poly.type
_entity_poly.pdbx_seq_one_letter_code
_entity_poly.pdbx_strand_id
1 'polypeptide(L)'
;MAFKLFNLISGQECLADIEEETKTSYICKSILQLIPDPQQGGVAMIGFPMFKEGSGTTEIEKDKLICVSEPLQELVNQYNQQTGTGI
;
A
#
# COMPACT_ATOMS: atom_id res chain seq x y z
N MET A 1 9.98 -9.33 -3.09
CA MET A 1 8.93 -8.36 -2.72
C MET A 1 8.07 -8.05 -3.91
N ALA A 2 6.77 -7.99 -3.72
CA ALA A 2 5.84 -7.67 -4.78
C ALA A 2 5.00 -6.46 -4.36
N PHE A 3 5.22 -5.34 -5.00
CA PHE A 3 4.45 -4.13 -4.72
C PHE A 3 3.27 -4.04 -5.67
N LYS A 4 2.10 -3.70 -5.13
CA LYS A 4 0.89 -3.48 -5.90
C LYS A 4 0.23 -2.19 -5.47
N LEU A 5 -0.42 -1.54 -6.42
CA LEU A 5 -1.22 -0.35 -6.17
C LEU A 5 -2.68 -0.80 -6.08
N PHE A 6 -3.29 -0.56 -4.92
CA PHE A 6 -4.66 -0.96 -4.64
C PHE A 6 -5.57 0.25 -4.69
N ASN A 7 -6.71 0.11 -5.36
CA ASN A 7 -7.82 1.06 -5.21
C ASN A 7 -8.96 0.35 -4.51
N LEU A 8 -9.26 0.80 -3.30
CA LEU A 8 -10.31 0.20 -2.48
C LEU A 8 -11.67 0.75 -2.88
N ILE A 9 -12.72 -0.06 -2.69
CA ILE A 9 -14.09 0.40 -3.01
C ILE A 9 -14.52 1.58 -2.15
N SER A 10 -13.87 1.78 -1.00
CA SER A 10 -14.13 2.93 -0.13
C SER A 10 -13.44 4.21 -0.60
N GLY A 11 -12.64 4.14 -1.67
CA GLY A 11 -12.03 5.32 -2.28
C GLY A 11 -10.55 5.52 -1.99
N GLN A 12 -9.97 4.78 -1.04
CA GLN A 12 -8.55 4.94 -0.75
C GLN A 12 -7.69 4.29 -1.84
N GLU A 13 -6.58 4.94 -2.12
CA GLU A 13 -5.54 4.40 -2.98
C GLU A 13 -4.34 4.08 -2.10
N CYS A 14 -3.85 2.84 -2.19
CA CYS A 14 -2.83 2.34 -1.29
C CYS A 14 -1.71 1.65 -2.04
N LEU A 15 -0.49 1.77 -1.52
CA LEU A 15 0.65 1.02 -2.01
C LEU A 15 0.94 -0.09 -1.02
N ALA A 16 0.95 -1.34 -1.50
CA ALA A 16 1.07 -2.51 -0.64
C ALA A 16 2.30 -3.33 -0.99
N ASP A 17 2.98 -3.79 0.04
CA ASP A 17 4.06 -4.78 -0.07
C ASP A 17 3.43 -6.14 0.18
N ILE A 18 3.22 -6.92 -0.89
CA ILE A 18 2.51 -8.18 -0.85
C ILE A 18 3.45 -9.27 -0.35
N GLU A 19 3.07 -9.95 0.73
CA GLU A 19 3.79 -11.11 1.21
C GLU A 19 3.26 -12.39 0.58
N GLU A 20 1.93 -12.47 0.43
CA GLU A 20 1.30 -13.66 -0.11
C GLU A 20 -0.01 -13.27 -0.79
N GLU A 21 -0.30 -13.91 -1.90
CA GLU A 21 -1.61 -13.79 -2.56
C GLU A 21 -2.35 -15.10 -2.41
N THR A 22 -3.57 -15.05 -1.86
CA THR A 22 -4.42 -16.21 -1.78
C THR A 22 -5.50 -16.12 -2.86
N LYS A 23 -6.37 -17.13 -2.92
CA LYS A 23 -7.45 -17.13 -3.90
C LYS A 23 -8.41 -15.96 -3.69
N THR A 24 -8.61 -15.52 -2.44
CA THR A 24 -9.62 -14.52 -2.11
C THR A 24 -9.05 -13.24 -1.49
N SER A 25 -7.75 -13.20 -1.20
CA SER A 25 -7.18 -12.06 -0.50
C SER A 25 -5.71 -11.86 -0.84
N TYR A 26 -5.18 -10.70 -0.43
CA TYR A 26 -3.76 -10.41 -0.39
C TYR A 26 -3.33 -10.25 1.05
N ILE A 27 -2.25 -10.93 1.42
CA ILE A 27 -1.64 -10.77 2.74
C ILE A 27 -0.45 -9.86 2.57
N CYS A 28 -0.51 -8.70 3.22
CA CYS A 28 0.44 -7.62 2.98
C CYS A 28 1.33 -7.43 4.19
N LYS A 29 2.62 -7.31 3.94
CA LYS A 29 3.60 -7.03 4.97
C LYS A 29 3.41 -5.61 5.51
N SER A 30 3.14 -4.66 4.63
CA SER A 30 2.75 -3.32 5.02
C SER A 30 1.95 -2.68 3.89
N ILE A 31 1.12 -1.71 4.27
CA ILE A 31 0.30 -0.96 3.33
C ILE A 31 0.40 0.51 3.73
N LEU A 32 0.61 1.38 2.77
CA LEU A 32 0.59 2.82 2.98
C LEU A 32 -0.49 3.44 2.11
N GLN A 33 -1.36 4.24 2.71
CA GLN A 33 -2.35 5.00 1.97
C GLN A 33 -1.69 6.20 1.33
N LEU A 34 -2.03 6.46 0.06
CA LEU A 34 -1.47 7.54 -0.71
C LEU A 34 -2.41 8.73 -0.66
N ILE A 35 -1.89 9.89 -0.24
CA ILE A 35 -2.66 11.11 -0.13
C ILE A 35 -1.95 12.18 -0.96
N PRO A 36 -2.57 12.66 -2.06
CA PRO A 36 -1.94 13.72 -2.84
C PRO A 36 -1.79 15.00 -2.02
N ASP A 37 -0.67 15.68 -2.20
CA ASP A 37 -0.41 16.95 -1.55
C ASP A 37 -0.56 18.06 -2.58
N PRO A 38 -1.68 18.81 -2.58
CA PRO A 38 -1.91 19.82 -3.60
C PRO A 38 -1.03 21.07 -3.45
N GLN A 39 -0.41 21.27 -2.28
CA GLN A 39 0.41 22.45 -2.06
C GLN A 39 1.84 22.26 -2.49
N GLN A 40 2.41 21.09 -2.22
CA GLN A 40 3.82 20.83 -2.52
C GLN A 40 4.00 19.93 -3.73
N GLY A 41 2.90 19.36 -4.25
CA GLY A 41 2.98 18.33 -5.23
C GLY A 41 3.43 17.02 -4.58
N GLY A 42 3.40 15.93 -5.32
CA GLY A 42 3.79 14.64 -4.79
C GLY A 42 2.72 14.02 -3.92
N VAL A 43 3.11 13.05 -3.13
CA VAL A 43 2.19 12.17 -2.41
C VAL A 43 2.71 11.93 -1.00
N ALA A 44 1.84 12.13 -0.02
CA ALA A 44 2.11 11.69 1.36
C ALA A 44 1.69 10.23 1.51
N MET A 45 2.43 9.48 2.32
CA MET A 45 2.11 8.08 2.59
C MET A 45 1.90 7.90 4.08
N ILE A 46 0.74 7.37 4.46
CA ILE A 46 0.44 7.08 5.86
C ILE A 46 0.06 5.61 6.03
N GLY A 47 0.35 5.06 7.21
CA GLY A 47 0.05 3.66 7.49
C GLY A 47 -1.41 3.33 7.32
N PHE A 48 -1.70 2.15 6.79
CA PHE A 48 -3.06 1.68 6.61
C PHE A 48 -3.15 0.19 7.00
N PRO A 49 -4.00 -0.17 7.94
CA PRO A 49 -4.76 0.73 8.82
C PRO A 49 -3.83 1.49 9.77
N MET A 50 -4.24 2.68 10.16
CA MET A 50 -3.36 3.60 10.90
C MET A 50 -2.94 3.05 12.26
N PHE A 51 -3.81 2.30 12.90
CA PHE A 51 -3.59 1.85 14.28
C PHE A 51 -3.27 0.37 14.40
N LYS A 52 -2.79 -0.25 13.32
CA LYS A 52 -2.42 -1.65 13.40
C LYS A 52 -1.12 -1.82 14.18
N GLU A 53 -0.91 -3.02 14.74
CA GLU A 53 0.37 -3.36 15.35
C GLU A 53 1.46 -3.42 14.29
N GLY A 54 2.62 -2.80 14.56
CA GLY A 54 3.66 -2.59 13.57
C GLY A 54 4.27 -3.86 13.00
N SER A 55 4.29 -4.96 13.75
CA SER A 55 4.89 -6.21 13.29
C SER A 55 3.92 -7.14 12.60
N GLY A 56 2.62 -6.81 12.60
CA GLY A 56 1.60 -7.68 12.03
C GLY A 56 1.45 -7.49 10.53
N THR A 57 0.87 -8.50 9.88
CA THR A 57 0.46 -8.39 8.48
C THR A 57 -0.97 -7.89 8.41
N THR A 58 -1.35 -7.39 7.22
CA THR A 58 -2.72 -6.94 6.97
C THR A 58 -3.26 -7.73 5.80
N GLU A 59 -4.44 -8.31 5.98
CA GLU A 59 -5.10 -9.06 4.91
C GLU A 59 -6.17 -8.18 4.27
N ILE A 60 -6.10 -8.03 2.95
CA ILE A 60 -7.08 -7.28 2.16
C ILE A 60 -7.85 -8.27 1.30
N GLU A 61 -9.16 -8.31 1.45
CA GLU A 61 -9.99 -9.18 0.62
C GLU A 61 -10.11 -8.62 -0.79
N LYS A 62 -9.98 -9.49 -1.78
CA LYS A 62 -9.98 -9.06 -3.18
C LYS A 62 -11.30 -8.42 -3.60
N ASP A 63 -12.41 -8.80 -2.99
CA ASP A 63 -13.70 -8.23 -3.32
C ASP A 63 -13.89 -6.79 -2.80
N LYS A 64 -12.94 -6.28 -2.02
CA LYS A 64 -12.94 -4.89 -1.56
C LYS A 64 -12.12 -3.98 -2.44
N LEU A 65 -11.56 -4.50 -3.53
CA LEU A 65 -10.72 -3.75 -4.44
C LEU A 65 -11.45 -3.44 -5.73
N ILE A 66 -11.35 -2.19 -6.20
CA ILE A 66 -11.84 -1.81 -7.52
C ILE A 66 -10.85 -2.30 -8.57
N CYS A 67 -9.57 -2.07 -8.33
CA CYS A 67 -8.53 -2.51 -9.25
C CYS A 67 -7.21 -2.69 -8.50
N VAL A 68 -6.33 -3.48 -9.12
CA VAL A 68 -4.96 -3.70 -8.68
C VAL A 68 -4.06 -3.41 -9.86
N SER A 69 -3.03 -2.58 -9.65
CA SER A 69 -2.17 -2.11 -10.74
C SER A 69 -0.71 -2.17 -10.30
N GLU A 70 0.18 -2.08 -11.27
CA GLU A 70 1.60 -1.93 -10.98
C GLU A 70 1.89 -0.49 -10.61
N PRO A 71 2.60 -0.24 -9.49
CA PRO A 71 2.88 1.13 -9.06
C PRO A 71 4.00 1.76 -9.89
N LEU A 72 4.02 3.09 -9.92
CA LEU A 72 5.18 3.81 -10.45
C LEU A 72 6.40 3.52 -9.59
N GLN A 73 7.55 3.41 -10.25
CA GLN A 73 8.80 3.11 -9.52
C GLN A 73 9.13 4.19 -8.48
N GLU A 74 8.78 5.43 -8.76
CA GLU A 74 9.01 6.53 -7.81
C GLU A 74 8.26 6.31 -6.51
N LEU A 75 7.05 5.76 -6.56
CA LEU A 75 6.28 5.44 -5.38
C LEU A 75 6.92 4.31 -4.58
N VAL A 76 7.42 3.29 -5.27
CA VAL A 76 8.13 2.20 -4.61
C VAL A 76 9.37 2.71 -3.90
N ASN A 77 10.12 3.61 -4.55
CA ASN A 77 11.30 4.20 -3.95
C ASN A 77 10.96 4.99 -2.69
N GLN A 78 9.89 5.79 -2.74
CA GLN A 78 9.44 6.57 -1.59
C GLN A 78 8.99 5.65 -0.45
N TYR A 79 8.27 4.59 -0.79
CA TYR A 79 7.84 3.57 0.17
C TYR A 79 9.04 2.97 0.89
N ASN A 80 10.06 2.57 0.14
CA ASN A 80 11.25 1.95 0.72
C ASN A 80 11.98 2.92 1.64
N GLN A 81 12.07 4.19 1.26
CA GLN A 81 12.69 5.20 2.12
C GLN A 81 11.91 5.40 3.42
N GLN A 82 10.60 5.46 3.32
CA GLN A 82 9.75 5.74 4.47
C GLN A 82 9.69 4.56 5.44
N THR A 83 9.70 3.34 4.92
CA THR A 83 9.66 2.13 5.75
C THR A 83 11.04 1.60 6.13
N GLY A 84 12.10 2.16 5.55
CA GLY A 84 13.46 1.73 5.83
C GLY A 84 13.87 0.45 5.15
N THR A 85 13.07 -0.07 4.23
CA THR A 85 13.36 -1.36 3.61
C THR A 85 14.26 -1.28 2.38
N GLY A 86 14.52 -0.10 1.87
CA GLY A 86 15.35 0.10 0.69
C GLY A 86 16.77 0.52 0.97
N ILE A 87 17.20 0.46 2.20
CA ILE A 87 18.51 0.94 2.61
C ILE A 87 19.57 -0.14 2.44
#